data_d421bd9939cd87708b25995a1156b66d
#
_entry.id   d421bd9939cd87708b25995a1156b66d
#
_cell.length_a   1.000
_cell.length_b   1.000
_cell.length_c   1.000
_cell.angle_alpha   90.00
_cell.angle_beta   90.00
_cell.angle_gamma   90.00
#
_symmetry.space_group_name_H-M   'P 1'
#
loop_
_entity.id
_entity.type
_entity.pdbx_description
1 polymer ?
#
loop_
_entity_poly.entity_id
_entity_poly.type
_entity_poly.pdbx_seq_one_letter_code
_entity_poly.pdbx_strand_id
1 'polypeptide(L)'
;MKIYLVLVLFLSGLIASEKNIESYEVKIIEEFKINKLLPGKITPKRQSILGFEISGKLKKVVVDIGDEVNAGDLLAELEDSEALANYNEAKAKFSMFEKIFERSLSLNKDNFVSDQELEKAESNFLVAQAQFDKAL
;
A
#
# COMPACT_ATOMS: atom_id res chain seq x y z
N MET A 1 31.00 94.00 -52.01
CA MET A 1 30.38 92.74 -52.42
C MET A 1 31.12 91.50 -51.91
N LYS A 2 32.42 91.49 -51.74
CA LYS A 2 33.21 90.35 -51.26
C LYS A 2 33.12 90.06 -49.75
N ILE A 3 32.84 91.10 -48.91
CA ILE A 3 32.73 90.96 -47.43
C ILE A 3 31.44 90.29 -47.00
N TYR A 4 30.33 90.50 -47.71
CA TYR A 4 29.06 89.83 -47.41
C TYR A 4 29.10 88.35 -47.71
N LEU A 5 29.87 87.92 -48.70
CA LEU A 5 29.97 86.52 -49.08
C LEU A 5 30.72 85.70 -47.98
N VAL A 6 31.71 86.32 -47.37
CA VAL A 6 32.48 85.71 -46.26
C VAL A 6 31.65 85.64 -44.98
N LEU A 7 30.82 86.63 -44.70
CA LEU A 7 29.95 86.65 -43.53
C LEU A 7 28.86 85.59 -43.63
N VAL A 8 28.31 85.33 -44.82
CA VAL A 8 27.32 84.29 -45.04
C VAL A 8 27.91 82.86 -44.89
N LEU A 9 29.18 82.72 -45.32
CA LEU A 9 29.91 81.46 -45.17
C LEU A 9 30.25 81.12 -43.71
N PHE A 10 30.45 82.19 -42.87
CA PHE A 10 30.72 82.01 -41.45
C PHE A 10 29.45 81.72 -40.66
N LEU A 11 28.28 82.15 -41.11
CA LEU A 11 27.00 81.89 -40.43
C LEU A 11 26.43 80.46 -40.68
N SER A 12 26.89 79.83 -41.75
CA SER A 12 26.45 78.46 -42.07
C SER A 12 27.10 77.32 -41.24
N GLY A 13 28.16 77.69 -40.48
CA GLY A 13 28.90 76.74 -39.66
C GLY A 13 28.33 76.48 -38.22
N LEU A 14 27.26 77.19 -37.84
CA LEU A 14 26.68 77.11 -36.48
C LEU A 14 25.42 76.27 -36.41
N ILE A 15 25.17 75.39 -37.37
CA ILE A 15 24.13 74.35 -37.19
C ILE A 15 24.76 73.23 -36.36
N ALA A 16 24.75 73.42 -35.04
CA ALA A 16 25.06 72.34 -34.10
C ALA A 16 24.01 71.22 -34.25
N SER A 17 24.44 70.07 -34.74
CA SER A 17 23.62 68.92 -34.78
C SER A 17 23.33 68.47 -33.32
N GLU A 18 22.13 68.75 -32.84
CA GLU A 18 21.68 68.15 -31.55
C GLU A 18 21.62 66.63 -31.68
N LYS A 19 22.61 66.04 -31.12
CA LYS A 19 22.59 64.57 -30.96
C LYS A 19 21.66 64.26 -29.81
N ASN A 20 20.43 63.81 -30.11
CA ASN A 20 19.53 63.33 -29.12
C ASN A 20 20.15 62.07 -28.41
N ILE A 21 20.55 62.27 -27.19
CA ILE A 21 21.03 61.22 -26.33
C ILE A 21 19.82 60.77 -25.56
N GLU A 22 19.25 59.59 -25.89
CA GLU A 22 18.27 58.97 -25.09
C GLU A 22 18.96 58.48 -23.81
N SER A 23 18.69 59.13 -22.69
CA SER A 23 19.12 58.68 -21.39
C SER A 23 18.10 57.70 -20.84
N TYR A 24 18.53 56.48 -20.55
CA TYR A 24 17.70 55.46 -19.92
C TYR A 24 17.95 55.52 -18.42
N GLU A 25 16.91 55.80 -17.64
CA GLU A 25 16.96 55.74 -16.20
C GLU A 25 16.86 54.28 -15.77
N VAL A 26 17.98 53.70 -15.33
CA VAL A 26 18.02 52.33 -14.79
C VAL A 26 17.40 52.33 -13.40
N LYS A 27 16.18 51.79 -13.27
CA LYS A 27 15.56 51.56 -11.98
C LYS A 27 16.04 50.22 -11.43
N ILE A 28 16.62 50.27 -10.26
CA ILE A 28 16.96 49.05 -9.52
C ILE A 28 15.66 48.46 -9.03
N ILE A 29 15.30 47.27 -9.50
CA ILE A 29 14.18 46.46 -8.98
C ILE A 29 14.76 45.60 -7.88
N GLU A 30 14.45 45.93 -6.62
CA GLU A 30 14.94 45.21 -5.45
C GLU A 30 14.36 43.80 -5.35
N GLU A 31 13.17 43.53 -5.92
CA GLU A 31 12.51 42.25 -5.93
C GLU A 31 11.83 42.01 -7.28
N PHE A 32 12.09 40.84 -7.87
CA PHE A 32 11.26 40.33 -8.95
C PHE A 32 10.79 38.93 -8.66
N LYS A 33 9.52 38.71 -8.84
CA LYS A 33 8.89 37.38 -8.60
C LYS A 33 8.88 36.57 -9.90
N ILE A 34 9.62 35.49 -9.92
CA ILE A 34 9.54 34.51 -11.01
C ILE A 34 8.58 33.37 -10.60
N ASN A 35 7.46 33.29 -11.28
CA ASN A 35 6.58 32.13 -11.15
C ASN A 35 7.09 31.04 -12.08
N LYS A 36 7.76 30.03 -11.50
CA LYS A 36 8.23 28.86 -12.23
C LYS A 36 7.27 27.70 -12.00
N LEU A 37 6.56 27.29 -13.04
CA LEU A 37 5.76 26.08 -13.03
C LEU A 37 6.71 24.87 -13.15
N LEU A 38 6.78 24.09 -12.11
CA LEU A 38 7.53 22.84 -12.09
C LEU A 38 6.53 21.68 -12.21
N PRO A 39 6.69 20.81 -13.21
CA PRO A 39 5.90 19.59 -13.27
C PRO A 39 6.28 18.68 -12.11
N GLY A 40 5.29 18.14 -11.42
CA GLY A 40 5.48 17.22 -10.31
C GLY A 40 4.42 16.12 -10.33
N LYS A 41 4.75 14.97 -9.72
CA LYS A 41 3.84 13.87 -9.50
C LYS A 41 3.62 13.72 -8.00
N ILE A 42 2.38 13.68 -7.57
CA ILE A 42 2.03 13.35 -6.19
C ILE A 42 2.08 11.83 -6.05
N THR A 43 2.86 11.36 -5.10
CA THR A 43 2.94 9.94 -4.75
C THR A 43 2.64 9.76 -3.26
N PRO A 44 1.98 8.65 -2.87
CA PRO A 44 1.71 8.40 -1.47
C PRO A 44 3.02 8.20 -0.70
N LYS A 45 3.06 8.69 0.53
CA LYS A 45 4.21 8.50 1.43
C LYS A 45 4.37 7.03 1.83
N ARG A 46 3.26 6.30 1.93
CA ARG A 46 3.21 4.88 2.26
C ARG A 46 2.21 4.20 1.36
N GLN A 47 2.53 3.02 0.92
CA GLN A 47 1.65 2.15 0.16
C GLN A 47 1.82 0.74 0.71
N SER A 48 0.71 0.05 0.94
CA SER A 48 0.69 -1.34 1.40
C SER A 48 -0.11 -2.17 0.42
N ILE A 49 0.41 -3.34 0.09
CA ILE A 49 -0.32 -4.36 -0.67
C ILE A 49 -0.76 -5.40 0.35
N LEU A 50 -2.05 -5.60 0.47
CA LEU A 50 -2.65 -6.57 1.38
C LEU A 50 -3.08 -7.79 0.58
N GLY A 51 -2.88 -8.97 1.16
CA GLY A 51 -3.32 -10.24 0.60
C GLY A 51 -3.74 -11.19 1.71
N PHE A 52 -4.49 -12.21 1.35
CA PHE A 52 -4.84 -13.28 2.28
C PHE A 52 -3.64 -14.23 2.48
N GLU A 53 -3.47 -14.76 3.68
CA GLU A 53 -2.43 -15.75 3.98
C GLU A 53 -2.76 -17.13 3.40
N ILE A 54 -4.05 -17.38 3.12
CA ILE A 54 -4.54 -18.63 2.56
C ILE A 54 -5.17 -18.40 1.18
N SER A 55 -5.10 -19.40 0.33
CA SER A 55 -5.79 -19.41 -0.95
C SER A 55 -7.27 -19.72 -0.76
N GLY A 56 -8.14 -19.04 -1.47
CA GLY A 56 -9.57 -19.27 -1.38
C GLY A 56 -10.35 -18.47 -2.42
N LYS A 57 -11.63 -18.77 -2.52
CA LYS A 57 -12.57 -18.03 -3.37
C LYS A 57 -13.01 -16.78 -2.64
N LEU A 58 -12.95 -15.66 -3.34
CA LEU A 58 -13.42 -14.38 -2.80
C LEU A 58 -14.96 -14.41 -2.69
N LYS A 59 -15.48 -14.21 -1.48
CA LYS A 59 -16.90 -14.12 -1.19
C LYS A 59 -17.43 -12.71 -1.37
N LYS A 60 -16.70 -11.74 -0.86
CA LYS A 60 -17.12 -10.35 -0.86
C LYS A 60 -15.92 -9.40 -0.81
N VAL A 61 -16.04 -8.29 -1.51
CA VAL A 61 -15.21 -7.09 -1.33
C VAL A 61 -16.12 -6.00 -0.76
N VAL A 62 -15.72 -5.37 0.32
CA VAL A 62 -16.57 -4.42 1.08
C VAL A 62 -16.24 -2.98 0.73
N VAL A 63 -15.02 -2.73 0.22
CA VAL A 63 -14.50 -1.38 -0.05
C VAL A 63 -14.22 -1.19 -1.54
N ASP A 64 -14.29 0.04 -2.02
CA ASP A 64 -14.01 0.41 -3.41
C ASP A 64 -12.87 1.44 -3.49
N ILE A 65 -12.43 1.72 -4.72
CA ILE A 65 -11.37 2.69 -4.98
C ILE A 65 -11.84 4.09 -4.58
N GLY A 66 -11.09 4.70 -3.68
CA GLY A 66 -11.40 6.03 -3.14
C GLY A 66 -11.99 6.02 -1.75
N ASP A 67 -12.33 4.84 -1.21
CA ASP A 67 -12.85 4.73 0.15
C ASP A 67 -11.76 4.99 1.19
N GLU A 68 -12.14 5.60 2.30
CA GLU A 68 -11.30 5.75 3.49
C GLU A 68 -11.50 4.54 4.41
N VAL A 69 -10.39 3.94 4.83
CA VAL A 69 -10.39 2.76 5.70
C VAL A 69 -9.54 2.98 6.94
N ASN A 70 -9.95 2.40 8.04
CA ASN A 70 -9.25 2.44 9.31
C ASN A 70 -8.66 1.08 9.67
N ALA A 71 -7.77 1.07 10.64
CA ALA A 71 -7.25 -0.17 11.16
C ALA A 71 -8.36 -1.00 11.81
N GLY A 72 -8.54 -2.23 11.33
CA GLY A 72 -9.57 -3.15 11.78
C GLY A 72 -10.82 -3.23 10.89
N ASP A 73 -10.92 -2.36 9.87
CA ASP A 73 -12.04 -2.43 8.92
C ASP A 73 -11.94 -3.66 8.03
N LEU A 74 -13.09 -4.28 7.76
CA LEU A 74 -13.20 -5.43 6.87
C LEU A 74 -13.13 -4.96 5.42
N LEU A 75 -12.09 -5.35 4.70
CA LEU A 75 -11.88 -4.97 3.31
C LEU A 75 -12.43 -6.01 2.32
N ALA A 76 -12.19 -7.29 2.62
CA ALA A 76 -12.65 -8.41 1.81
C ALA A 76 -12.79 -9.67 2.65
N GLU A 77 -13.58 -10.62 2.19
CA GLU A 77 -13.90 -11.88 2.86
C GLU A 77 -13.75 -13.04 1.87
N LEU A 78 -13.09 -14.13 2.30
CA LEU A 78 -13.05 -15.38 1.55
C LEU A 78 -14.26 -16.25 1.86
N GLU A 79 -14.62 -17.13 0.93
CA GLU A 79 -15.58 -18.22 1.14
C GLU A 79 -14.97 -19.23 2.11
N ASP A 80 -15.65 -19.46 3.23
CA ASP A 80 -15.17 -20.31 4.33
C ASP A 80 -15.87 -21.67 4.41
N SER A 81 -16.84 -21.94 3.54
CA SER A 81 -17.66 -23.15 3.60
C SER A 81 -16.83 -24.44 3.54
N GLU A 82 -15.81 -24.51 2.70
CA GLU A 82 -14.90 -25.65 2.61
C GLU A 82 -14.00 -25.77 3.84
N ALA A 83 -13.45 -24.65 4.31
CA ALA A 83 -12.62 -24.62 5.52
C ALA A 83 -13.42 -25.05 6.74
N LEU A 84 -14.66 -24.57 6.87
CA LEU A 84 -15.56 -24.96 7.95
C LEU A 84 -15.94 -26.45 7.90
N ALA A 85 -16.17 -26.98 6.70
CA ALA A 85 -16.43 -28.41 6.53
C ALA A 85 -15.23 -29.26 6.96
N ASN A 86 -14.02 -28.90 6.54
CA ASN A 86 -12.77 -29.57 6.91
C ASN A 86 -12.50 -29.48 8.42
N TYR A 87 -12.74 -28.35 9.03
CA TYR A 87 -12.66 -28.17 10.49
C TYR A 87 -13.63 -29.07 11.22
N ASN A 88 -14.90 -29.12 10.81
CA ASN A 88 -15.92 -29.95 11.43
C ASN A 88 -15.60 -31.44 11.28
N GLU A 89 -15.07 -31.88 10.14
CA GLU A 89 -14.62 -33.25 9.92
C GLU A 89 -13.46 -33.61 10.87
N ALA A 90 -12.43 -32.78 10.93
CA ALA A 90 -11.28 -32.99 11.80
C ALA A 90 -11.68 -33.02 13.26
N LYS A 91 -12.58 -32.14 13.71
CA LYS A 91 -13.13 -32.08 15.05
C LYS A 91 -13.90 -33.36 15.41
N ALA A 92 -14.71 -33.84 14.49
CA ALA A 92 -15.49 -35.11 14.72
C ALA A 92 -14.57 -36.32 14.84
N LYS A 93 -13.53 -36.41 13.98
CA LYS A 93 -12.51 -37.47 14.07
C LYS A 93 -11.73 -37.41 15.38
N PHE A 94 -11.28 -36.23 15.78
CA PHE A 94 -10.59 -36.02 17.05
C PHE A 94 -11.47 -36.54 18.23
N SER A 95 -12.70 -36.05 18.34
CA SER A 95 -13.61 -36.45 19.40
C SER A 95 -13.91 -37.96 19.40
N MET A 96 -13.98 -38.57 18.23
CA MET A 96 -14.17 -40.02 18.11
C MET A 96 -12.97 -40.80 18.68
N PHE A 97 -11.75 -40.45 18.23
CA PHE A 97 -10.54 -41.16 18.65
C PHE A 97 -10.17 -40.88 20.11
N GLU A 98 -10.47 -39.69 20.64
CA GLU A 98 -10.35 -39.36 22.06
C GLU A 98 -11.19 -40.34 22.91
N LYS A 99 -12.47 -40.53 22.57
CA LYS A 99 -13.35 -41.44 23.29
C LYS A 99 -12.93 -42.90 23.16
N ILE A 100 -12.38 -43.31 22.01
CA ILE A 100 -11.85 -44.66 21.81
C ILE A 100 -10.63 -44.88 22.72
N PHE A 101 -9.69 -43.89 22.72
CA PHE A 101 -8.50 -43.98 23.58
C PHE A 101 -8.84 -43.99 25.04
N GLU A 102 -9.71 -43.10 25.54
CA GLU A 102 -10.18 -43.09 26.93
C GLU A 102 -10.83 -44.43 27.34
N ARG A 103 -11.64 -45.01 26.45
CA ARG A 103 -12.28 -46.33 26.70
C ARG A 103 -11.23 -47.44 26.74
N SER A 104 -10.29 -47.44 25.77
CA SER A 104 -9.21 -48.46 25.74
C SER A 104 -8.33 -48.39 26.98
N LEU A 105 -8.02 -47.15 27.44
CA LEU A 105 -7.26 -46.89 28.65
C LEU A 105 -7.97 -47.47 29.90
N SER A 106 -9.28 -47.26 29.99
CA SER A 106 -10.09 -47.81 31.08
C SER A 106 -10.13 -49.35 31.06
N LEU A 107 -10.38 -49.94 29.90
CA LEU A 107 -10.45 -51.40 29.74
C LEU A 107 -9.10 -52.10 29.91
N ASN A 108 -8.00 -51.44 29.55
CA ASN A 108 -6.66 -51.97 29.76
C ASN A 108 -6.30 -52.07 31.23
N LYS A 109 -6.71 -51.10 32.07
CA LYS A 109 -6.55 -51.20 33.54
C LYS A 109 -7.18 -52.42 34.16
N ASP A 110 -8.28 -52.88 33.55
CA ASP A 110 -9.02 -54.07 34.00
C ASP A 110 -8.59 -55.35 33.24
N ASN A 111 -7.50 -55.29 32.43
CA ASN A 111 -6.97 -56.37 31.58
C ASN A 111 -7.95 -56.92 30.52
N PHE A 112 -8.94 -56.11 30.10
CA PHE A 112 -9.85 -56.50 29.01
C PHE A 112 -9.34 -56.16 27.62
N VAL A 113 -8.30 -55.29 27.50
CA VAL A 113 -7.69 -54.87 26.26
C VAL A 113 -6.18 -55.03 26.38
N SER A 114 -5.52 -55.51 25.33
CA SER A 114 -4.07 -55.69 25.29
C SER A 114 -3.32 -54.33 25.22
N ASP A 115 -2.07 -54.34 25.68
CA ASP A 115 -1.21 -53.11 25.57
C ASP A 115 -1.06 -52.68 24.12
N GLN A 116 -0.98 -53.62 23.17
CA GLN A 116 -0.90 -53.30 21.74
C GLN A 116 -2.16 -52.59 21.21
N GLU A 117 -3.35 -52.98 21.69
CA GLU A 117 -4.58 -52.27 21.30
C GLU A 117 -4.68 -50.90 21.93
N LEU A 118 -4.18 -50.71 23.15
CA LEU A 118 -4.08 -49.41 23.79
C LEU A 118 -3.12 -48.50 23.03
N GLU A 119 -1.91 -48.98 22.72
CA GLU A 119 -0.92 -48.18 21.91
C GLU A 119 -1.48 -47.75 20.54
N LYS A 120 -2.27 -48.65 19.90
CA LYS A 120 -2.94 -48.34 18.64
C LYS A 120 -3.99 -47.23 18.81
N ALA A 121 -4.79 -47.32 19.89
CA ALA A 121 -5.79 -46.32 20.19
C ALA A 121 -5.16 -44.96 20.48
N GLU A 122 -4.08 -44.93 21.26
CA GLU A 122 -3.29 -43.72 21.53
C GLU A 122 -2.71 -43.12 20.26
N SER A 123 -2.09 -43.94 19.41
CA SER A 123 -1.51 -43.49 18.13
C SER A 123 -2.57 -42.85 17.22
N ASN A 124 -3.74 -43.45 17.12
CA ASN A 124 -4.87 -42.92 16.33
C ASN A 124 -5.39 -41.58 16.91
N PHE A 125 -5.45 -41.47 18.24
CA PHE A 125 -5.84 -40.25 18.92
C PHE A 125 -4.84 -39.11 18.61
N LEU A 126 -3.52 -39.37 18.74
CA LEU A 126 -2.48 -38.36 18.44
C LEU A 126 -2.51 -37.90 16.98
N VAL A 127 -2.75 -38.83 16.05
CA VAL A 127 -2.90 -38.45 14.61
C VAL A 127 -4.13 -37.57 14.39
N ALA A 128 -5.26 -37.95 15.03
CA ALA A 128 -6.48 -37.13 14.89
C ALA A 128 -6.35 -35.77 15.55
N GLN A 129 -5.64 -35.67 16.67
CA GLN A 129 -5.31 -34.41 17.33
C GLN A 129 -4.49 -33.51 16.40
N ALA A 130 -3.42 -34.01 15.82
CA ALA A 130 -2.58 -33.24 14.89
C ALA A 130 -3.36 -32.77 13.64
N GLN A 131 -4.33 -33.57 13.15
CA GLN A 131 -5.21 -33.18 12.05
C GLN A 131 -6.17 -32.07 12.45
N PHE A 132 -6.70 -32.12 13.67
CA PHE A 132 -7.57 -31.09 14.20
C PHE A 132 -6.83 -29.78 14.42
N ASP A 133 -5.62 -29.82 15.02
CA ASP A 133 -4.78 -28.65 15.24
C ASP A 133 -4.38 -27.97 13.92
N LYS A 134 -4.24 -28.77 12.84
CA LYS A 134 -3.98 -28.24 11.50
C LYS A 134 -5.18 -27.55 10.87
N ALA A 135 -6.39 -27.94 11.27
CA ALA A 135 -7.65 -27.42 10.73
C ALA A 135 -8.18 -26.18 11.49
N LEU A 136 -7.52 -25.79 12.60
CA LEU A 136 -7.79 -24.58 13.37
C LEU A 136 -7.20 -23.35 12.67
#